data_67ae8c287062a57daad547d96d5ff7f9
#
_entry.id   67ae8c287062a57daad547d96d5ff7f9
#
_cell.length_a   1.000
_cell.length_b   1.000
_cell.length_c   1.000
_cell.angle_alpha   90.00
_cell.angle_beta   90.00
_cell.angle_gamma   90.00
#
_symmetry.space_group_name_H-M   'P 1'
#
loop_
_entity.id
_entity.type
_entity.pdbx_description
1 polymer ?
#
loop_
_entity_poly.entity_id
_entity_poly.type
_entity_poly.pdbx_seq_one_letter_code
_entity_poly.pdbx_strand_id
1 'polypeptide(L)'
;MSRIAVAGAGTWGIALARMLLLSGHEVSVWSALPEEIDELSANRTHKNLPGMVIPDEMVFSKDLGSVCSGAEVIVMAVPSVFVRSTAKTLAPLVSGDQIIVDVAKGIEPESMLTMSEVISSEIPDVPVVALSGPTHAEEVARDLPTTIVSACKDLSVAEKVQEIFSNKVMRVYTNTDIKGVELCGALKNIIALACGCLTGLGYGDNIKAAAITRGLSEIRRLGLAMGCLPETFSGLAGMGDL
;
A
#
# COMPACT_ATOMS: atom_id res chain seq x y z
N MET A 1 -9.23 18.78 3.65
CA MET A 1 -8.62 18.31 4.92
C MET A 1 -9.45 17.14 5.38
N SER A 2 -8.86 15.95 5.46
CA SER A 2 -9.53 14.71 5.84
C SER A 2 -8.88 14.14 7.09
N ARG A 3 -9.63 13.34 7.86
CA ARG A 3 -9.10 12.57 8.99
C ARG A 3 -8.74 11.17 8.50
N ILE A 4 -7.50 10.77 8.72
CA ILE A 4 -6.92 9.53 8.18
C ILE A 4 -6.37 8.68 9.32
N ALA A 5 -6.83 7.43 9.39
CA ALA A 5 -6.28 6.40 10.25
C ALA A 5 -5.24 5.59 9.49
N VAL A 6 -4.10 5.29 10.11
CA VAL A 6 -3.10 4.38 9.54
C VAL A 6 -2.95 3.17 10.46
N ALA A 7 -3.42 2.03 10.01
CA ALA A 7 -3.31 0.76 10.71
C ALA A 7 -2.01 0.06 10.27
N GLY A 8 -0.96 0.27 11.04
CA GLY A 8 0.40 -0.25 10.81
C GLY A 8 1.45 0.85 10.83
N ALA A 9 2.39 0.75 11.78
CA ALA A 9 3.47 1.72 11.99
C ALA A 9 4.81 1.26 11.40
N GLY A 10 4.78 0.32 10.43
CA GLY A 10 5.96 -0.08 9.68
C GLY A 10 6.51 1.02 8.77
N THR A 11 7.64 0.76 8.13
CA THR A 11 8.37 1.72 7.30
C THR A 11 7.48 2.45 6.28
N TRP A 12 6.64 1.71 5.54
CA TRP A 12 5.74 2.29 4.55
C TRP A 12 4.57 3.05 5.18
N GLY A 13 3.96 2.50 6.24
CA GLY A 13 2.86 3.16 6.96
C GLY A 13 3.27 4.52 7.52
N ILE A 14 4.45 4.62 8.14
CA ILE A 14 4.98 5.88 8.70
C ILE A 14 5.37 6.88 7.60
N ALA A 15 5.97 6.42 6.49
CA ALA A 15 6.29 7.31 5.37
C ALA A 15 5.02 7.94 4.77
N LEU A 16 3.96 7.14 4.55
CA LEU A 16 2.66 7.63 4.08
C LEU A 16 1.98 8.54 5.10
N ALA A 17 1.96 8.15 6.38
CA ALA A 17 1.36 8.94 7.45
C ALA A 17 1.98 10.35 7.52
N ARG A 18 3.32 10.43 7.47
CA ARG A 18 4.05 11.71 7.43
C ARG A 18 3.69 12.53 6.19
N MET A 19 3.70 11.91 5.01
CA MET A 19 3.36 12.60 3.75
C MET A 19 1.94 13.17 3.80
N LEU A 20 0.97 12.41 4.27
CA LEU A 20 -0.43 12.83 4.40
C LEU A 20 -0.59 13.98 5.41
N LEU A 21 0.09 13.89 6.55
CA LEU A 21 0.09 14.97 7.53
C LEU A 21 0.67 16.27 6.97
N LEU A 22 1.81 16.20 6.28
CA LEU A 22 2.43 17.35 5.63
C LEU A 22 1.60 17.91 4.46
N SER A 23 0.66 17.12 3.94
CA SER A 23 -0.33 17.55 2.94
C SER A 23 -1.55 18.24 3.56
N GLY A 24 -1.59 18.40 4.90
CA GLY A 24 -2.63 19.13 5.62
C GLY A 24 -3.79 18.27 6.08
N HIS A 25 -3.64 16.95 6.16
CA HIS A 25 -4.62 16.04 6.74
C HIS A 25 -4.36 15.80 8.23
N GLU A 26 -5.38 15.42 8.98
CA GLU A 26 -5.23 14.90 10.35
C GLU A 26 -4.89 13.41 10.27
N VAL A 27 -3.77 13.00 10.89
CA VAL A 27 -3.31 11.61 10.79
C VAL A 27 -3.10 11.00 12.16
N SER A 28 -3.71 9.83 12.37
CA SER A 28 -3.52 9.00 13.55
C SER A 28 -2.98 7.63 13.15
N VAL A 29 -2.00 7.13 13.89
CA VAL A 29 -1.30 5.87 13.58
C VAL A 29 -1.48 4.87 14.72
N TRP A 30 -1.78 3.64 14.36
CA TRP A 30 -1.84 2.49 15.25
C TRP A 30 -0.83 1.42 14.84
N SER A 31 -0.32 0.68 15.83
CA SER A 31 0.41 -0.56 15.62
C SER A 31 -0.09 -1.66 16.54
N ALA A 32 -0.03 -2.91 16.06
CA ALA A 32 -0.25 -4.09 16.87
C ALA A 32 0.85 -4.32 17.91
N LEU A 33 1.98 -3.62 17.81
CA LEU A 33 3.13 -3.67 18.71
C LEU A 33 3.14 -2.39 19.57
N PRO A 34 2.70 -2.48 20.85
CA PRO A 34 2.61 -1.31 21.73
C PRO A 34 3.94 -0.57 21.93
N GLU A 35 5.05 -1.29 21.97
CA GLU A 35 6.40 -0.76 22.10
C GLU A 35 6.82 0.10 20.91
N GLU A 36 6.33 -0.24 19.70
CA GLU A 36 6.58 0.54 18.48
C GLU A 36 5.92 1.92 18.57
N ILE A 37 4.71 1.97 19.11
CA ILE A 37 3.98 3.23 19.38
C ILE A 37 4.70 4.09 20.44
N ASP A 38 5.19 3.46 21.50
CA ASP A 38 5.95 4.16 22.54
C ASP A 38 7.24 4.78 21.96
N GLU A 39 7.98 4.00 21.18
CA GLU A 39 9.23 4.42 20.54
C GLU A 39 9.00 5.60 19.55
N LEU A 40 8.01 5.47 18.66
CA LEU A 40 7.67 6.50 17.69
C LEU A 40 7.16 7.79 18.34
N SER A 41 6.37 7.68 19.40
CA SER A 41 5.85 8.82 20.14
C SER A 41 6.97 9.59 20.86
N ALA A 42 7.93 8.87 21.45
CA ALA A 42 9.02 9.45 22.21
C ALA A 42 10.12 10.06 21.31
N ASN A 43 10.51 9.32 20.26
CA ASN A 43 11.69 9.67 19.48
C ASN A 43 11.38 10.50 18.23
N ARG A 44 10.14 10.47 17.74
CA ARG A 44 9.70 11.12 16.49
C ARG A 44 10.57 10.78 15.27
N THR A 45 11.13 9.56 15.27
CA THR A 45 11.96 9.00 14.19
C THR A 45 11.58 7.54 13.97
N HIS A 46 11.91 7.00 12.80
CA HIS A 46 11.70 5.59 12.49
C HIS A 46 13.02 4.92 12.10
N LYS A 47 13.36 3.78 12.72
CA LYS A 47 14.66 3.09 12.57
C LYS A 47 15.08 2.80 11.13
N ASN A 48 14.11 2.49 10.25
CA ASN A 48 14.36 2.19 8.84
C ASN A 48 14.26 3.42 7.93
N LEU A 49 14.00 4.62 8.46
CA LEU A 49 13.88 5.86 7.70
C LEU A 49 14.84 6.91 8.26
N PRO A 50 16.17 6.70 8.12
CA PRO A 50 17.16 7.58 8.71
C PRO A 50 17.06 8.99 8.13
N GLY A 51 17.09 9.98 9.01
CA GLY A 51 16.99 11.41 8.67
C GLY A 51 15.55 11.92 8.49
N MET A 52 14.54 11.05 8.50
CA MET A 52 13.14 11.47 8.51
C MET A 52 12.74 11.89 9.92
N VAL A 53 12.13 13.06 10.03
CA VAL A 53 11.51 13.55 11.27
C VAL A 53 10.00 13.42 11.16
N ILE A 54 9.38 12.87 12.20
CA ILE A 54 7.92 12.76 12.30
C ILE A 54 7.41 14.02 13.01
N PRO A 55 6.52 14.82 12.40
CA PRO A 55 5.97 16.01 13.02
C PRO A 55 5.25 15.73 14.35
N ASP A 56 5.27 16.67 15.28
CA ASP A 56 4.67 16.54 16.61
C ASP A 56 3.14 16.39 16.57
N GLU A 57 2.51 16.90 15.52
CA GLU A 57 1.07 16.83 15.27
C GLU A 57 0.58 15.41 14.92
N MET A 58 1.48 14.48 14.56
CA MET A 58 1.10 13.10 14.31
C MET A 58 0.69 12.40 15.60
N VAL A 59 -0.53 11.88 15.60
CA VAL A 59 -1.08 11.17 16.75
C VAL A 59 -0.74 9.69 16.68
N PHE A 60 -0.23 9.14 17.79
CA PHE A 60 0.02 7.71 17.94
C PHE A 60 -0.90 7.13 19.02
N SER A 61 -1.51 5.98 18.78
CA SER A 61 -2.36 5.30 19.74
C SER A 61 -2.19 3.78 19.68
N LYS A 62 -2.26 3.15 20.86
CA LYS A 62 -2.30 1.68 21.01
C LYS A 62 -3.71 1.13 20.83
N ASP A 63 -4.72 2.00 20.81
CA ASP A 63 -6.13 1.63 20.62
C ASP A 63 -6.56 1.90 19.17
N LEU A 64 -6.80 0.81 18.43
CA LEU A 64 -7.24 0.87 17.04
C LEU A 64 -8.60 1.58 16.89
N GLY A 65 -9.51 1.39 17.85
CA GLY A 65 -10.83 2.04 17.84
C GLY A 65 -10.72 3.55 17.91
N SER A 66 -9.85 4.08 18.76
CA SER A 66 -9.62 5.53 18.87
C SER A 66 -9.02 6.11 17.59
N VAL A 67 -8.14 5.37 16.91
CA VAL A 67 -7.51 5.79 15.65
C VAL A 67 -8.52 5.83 14.51
N CYS A 68 -9.40 4.84 14.42
CA CYS A 68 -10.41 4.73 13.37
C CYS A 68 -11.63 5.63 13.58
N SER A 69 -11.85 6.13 14.80
CA SER A 69 -13.02 6.94 15.15
C SER A 69 -13.05 8.25 14.37
N GLY A 70 -14.08 8.42 13.52
CA GLY A 70 -14.28 9.60 12.68
C GLY A 70 -13.26 9.76 11.54
N ALA A 71 -12.45 8.74 11.27
CA ALA A 71 -11.59 8.74 10.08
C ALA A 71 -12.45 8.57 8.82
N GLU A 72 -12.14 9.33 7.77
CA GLU A 72 -12.75 9.17 6.44
C GLU A 72 -12.06 8.06 5.66
N VAL A 73 -10.75 7.89 5.90
CA VAL A 73 -9.90 6.89 5.24
C VAL A 73 -9.13 6.11 6.28
N ILE A 74 -9.09 4.80 6.12
CA ILE A 74 -8.29 3.88 6.92
C ILE A 74 -7.25 3.23 6.02
N VAL A 75 -5.98 3.56 6.21
CA VAL A 75 -4.86 2.96 5.47
C VAL A 75 -4.45 1.65 6.16
N MET A 76 -4.64 0.53 5.48
CA MET A 76 -4.19 -0.78 5.92
C MET A 76 -2.72 -0.97 5.52
N ALA A 77 -1.80 -0.69 6.45
CA ALA A 77 -0.35 -0.71 6.22
C ALA A 77 0.37 -1.81 7.02
N VAL A 78 -0.30 -2.93 7.25
CA VAL A 78 0.28 -4.11 7.87
C VAL A 78 0.86 -5.07 6.82
N PRO A 79 1.81 -5.96 7.17
CA PRO A 79 2.26 -7.02 6.27
C PRO A 79 1.08 -7.90 5.80
N SER A 80 1.12 -8.38 4.56
CA SER A 80 0.02 -9.14 3.93
C SER A 80 -0.48 -10.33 4.76
N VAL A 81 0.41 -10.99 5.50
CA VAL A 81 0.06 -12.11 6.40
C VAL A 81 -0.83 -11.70 7.58
N PHE A 82 -0.91 -10.41 7.90
CA PHE A 82 -1.73 -9.89 8.99
C PHE A 82 -2.97 -9.13 8.51
N VAL A 83 -3.18 -8.97 7.20
CA VAL A 83 -4.32 -8.23 6.64
C VAL A 83 -5.65 -8.80 7.12
N ARG A 84 -5.86 -10.12 7.04
CA ARG A 84 -7.09 -10.76 7.49
C ARG A 84 -7.36 -10.56 8.98
N SER A 85 -6.38 -10.80 9.83
CA SER A 85 -6.54 -10.63 11.28
C SER A 85 -6.82 -9.18 11.66
N THR A 86 -6.16 -8.23 10.99
CA THR A 86 -6.40 -6.80 11.19
C THR A 86 -7.79 -6.40 10.68
N ALA A 87 -8.22 -6.91 9.52
CA ALA A 87 -9.55 -6.66 8.98
C ALA A 87 -10.65 -7.17 9.94
N LYS A 88 -10.50 -8.37 10.52
CA LYS A 88 -11.40 -8.88 11.56
C LYS A 88 -11.50 -7.95 12.77
N THR A 89 -10.38 -7.39 13.20
CA THR A 89 -10.36 -6.45 14.34
C THR A 89 -11.00 -5.10 13.96
N LEU A 90 -10.84 -4.67 12.71
CA LEU A 90 -11.44 -3.45 12.18
C LEU A 90 -12.95 -3.56 11.95
N ALA A 91 -13.45 -4.73 11.56
CA ALA A 91 -14.85 -4.92 11.16
C ALA A 91 -15.89 -4.31 12.12
N PRO A 92 -15.79 -4.48 13.46
CA PRO A 92 -16.74 -3.86 14.40
C PRO A 92 -16.49 -2.35 14.61
N LEU A 93 -15.42 -1.77 14.08
CA LEU A 93 -14.97 -0.39 14.33
C LEU A 93 -15.22 0.55 13.15
N VAL A 94 -15.60 0.00 11.99
CA VAL A 94 -15.76 0.75 10.74
C VAL A 94 -17.19 0.80 10.28
N SER A 95 -17.51 1.80 9.46
CA SER A 95 -18.85 2.01 8.87
C SER A 95 -18.76 2.20 7.36
N GLY A 96 -19.86 2.03 6.63
CA GLY A 96 -19.92 2.14 5.18
C GLY A 96 -19.56 3.49 4.59
N ASP A 97 -19.47 4.53 5.40
CA ASP A 97 -19.06 5.88 4.96
C ASP A 97 -17.52 6.05 4.86
N GLN A 98 -16.78 5.07 5.37
CA GLN A 98 -15.31 5.08 5.36
C GLN A 98 -14.77 4.35 4.13
N ILE A 99 -13.52 4.64 3.76
CA ILE A 99 -12.79 3.95 2.69
C ILE A 99 -11.59 3.24 3.32
N ILE A 100 -11.42 1.96 3.02
CA ILE A 100 -10.18 1.25 3.38
C ILE A 100 -9.22 1.33 2.19
N VAL A 101 -8.02 1.85 2.42
CA VAL A 101 -6.94 1.91 1.45
C VAL A 101 -5.90 0.88 1.82
N ASP A 102 -5.87 -0.23 1.08
CA ASP A 102 -4.86 -1.26 1.25
C ASP A 102 -3.56 -0.89 0.53
N VAL A 103 -2.45 -0.97 1.24
CA VAL A 103 -1.10 -0.74 0.70
C VAL A 103 -0.20 -1.97 0.82
N ALA A 104 -0.75 -3.09 1.28
CA ALA A 104 -0.03 -4.35 1.38
C ALA A 104 0.14 -5.00 0.00
N LYS A 105 1.27 -5.65 -0.22
CA LYS A 105 1.55 -6.39 -1.45
C LYS A 105 1.58 -7.89 -1.13
N GLY A 106 0.63 -8.65 -1.66
CA GLY A 106 0.56 -10.09 -1.41
C GLY A 106 -0.71 -10.75 -1.92
N ILE A 107 -0.71 -12.08 -1.82
CA ILE A 107 -1.84 -12.96 -2.04
C ILE A 107 -1.91 -13.85 -0.81
N GLU A 108 -3.11 -14.07 -0.27
CA GLU A 108 -3.28 -14.96 0.88
C GLU A 108 -3.10 -16.41 0.47
N PRO A 109 -2.15 -17.16 1.07
CA PRO A 109 -1.79 -18.50 0.56
C PRO A 109 -2.92 -19.53 0.60
N GLU A 110 -3.78 -19.49 1.61
CA GLU A 110 -4.81 -20.50 1.82
C GLU A 110 -6.03 -20.30 0.91
N SER A 111 -6.47 -19.06 0.75
CA SER A 111 -7.65 -18.71 -0.04
C SER A 111 -7.33 -18.30 -1.48
N MET A 112 -6.07 -17.97 -1.76
CA MET A 112 -5.61 -17.36 -3.03
C MET A 112 -6.28 -16.02 -3.33
N LEU A 113 -6.87 -15.36 -2.34
CA LEU A 113 -7.48 -14.04 -2.46
C LEU A 113 -6.41 -12.94 -2.49
N THR A 114 -6.68 -11.88 -3.24
CA THR A 114 -5.91 -10.63 -3.13
C THR A 114 -6.25 -9.92 -1.82
N MET A 115 -5.45 -8.96 -1.41
CA MET A 115 -5.64 -8.31 -0.10
C MET A 115 -6.96 -7.54 -0.03
N SER A 116 -7.39 -6.89 -1.12
CA SER A 116 -8.71 -6.24 -1.18
C SER A 116 -9.86 -7.25 -1.08
N GLU A 117 -9.72 -8.43 -1.69
CA GLU A 117 -10.71 -9.52 -1.57
C GLU A 117 -10.75 -10.06 -0.14
N VAL A 118 -9.60 -10.19 0.53
CA VAL A 118 -9.50 -10.58 1.95
C VAL A 118 -10.20 -9.55 2.82
N ILE A 119 -9.92 -8.26 2.65
CA ILE A 119 -10.55 -7.20 3.44
C ILE A 119 -12.07 -7.19 3.21
N SER A 120 -12.52 -7.23 1.95
CA SER A 120 -13.95 -7.26 1.62
C SER A 120 -14.67 -8.50 2.14
N SER A 121 -13.98 -9.62 2.31
CA SER A 121 -14.57 -10.83 2.91
C SER A 121 -14.86 -10.69 4.41
N GLU A 122 -14.11 -9.83 5.10
CA GLU A 122 -14.27 -9.57 6.54
C GLU A 122 -15.10 -8.29 6.81
N ILE A 123 -15.10 -7.33 5.86
CA ILE A 123 -15.76 -6.02 5.95
C ILE A 123 -16.50 -5.75 4.64
N PRO A 124 -17.66 -6.40 4.39
CA PRO A 124 -18.31 -6.41 3.08
C PRO A 124 -18.90 -5.05 2.65
N ASP A 125 -19.28 -4.21 3.59
CA ASP A 125 -20.03 -2.97 3.33
C ASP A 125 -19.16 -1.72 3.22
N VAL A 126 -17.83 -1.88 3.21
CA VAL A 126 -16.88 -0.77 3.14
C VAL A 126 -16.09 -0.84 1.83
N PRO A 127 -16.01 0.24 1.05
CA PRO A 127 -15.23 0.26 -0.18
C PRO A 127 -13.74 0.08 0.11
N VAL A 128 -13.10 -0.80 -0.68
CA VAL A 128 -11.66 -1.07 -0.58
C VAL A 128 -10.95 -0.58 -1.84
N VAL A 129 -9.87 0.16 -1.64
CA VAL A 129 -8.97 0.69 -2.68
C VAL A 129 -7.60 0.05 -2.49
N ALA A 130 -7.01 -0.48 -3.55
CA ALA A 130 -5.60 -0.85 -3.55
C ALA A 130 -4.75 0.34 -4.00
N LEU A 131 -3.75 0.71 -3.19
CA LEU A 131 -2.79 1.77 -3.52
C LEU A 131 -1.42 1.12 -3.76
N SER A 132 -0.99 1.02 -5.02
CA SER A 132 0.20 0.28 -5.43
C SER A 132 0.94 0.95 -6.58
N GLY A 133 2.24 0.64 -6.73
CA GLY A 133 3.12 1.21 -7.75
C GLY A 133 4.57 1.27 -7.28
N PRO A 134 5.46 1.97 -7.99
CA PRO A 134 6.87 2.14 -7.62
C PRO A 134 6.97 3.02 -6.36
N THR A 135 7.01 2.38 -5.19
CA THR A 135 6.89 3.04 -3.89
C THR A 135 7.96 2.53 -2.92
N HIS A 136 9.12 3.16 -2.95
CA HIS A 136 10.13 2.98 -1.92
C HIS A 136 9.88 3.95 -0.76
N ALA A 137 9.68 3.41 0.43
CA ALA A 137 9.36 4.20 1.62
C ALA A 137 10.44 5.24 1.94
N GLU A 138 11.70 4.89 1.70
CA GLU A 138 12.87 5.74 1.91
C GLU A 138 12.89 6.96 0.97
N GLU A 139 12.32 6.84 -0.23
CA GLU A 139 12.20 7.94 -1.18
C GLU A 139 11.05 8.87 -0.79
N VAL A 140 9.90 8.31 -0.44
CA VAL A 140 8.74 9.08 0.05
C VAL A 140 9.08 9.82 1.35
N ALA A 141 9.83 9.18 2.26
CA ALA A 141 10.30 9.81 3.49
C ALA A 141 11.24 11.01 3.27
N ARG A 142 11.89 11.08 2.11
CA ARG A 142 12.75 12.20 1.67
C ARG A 142 12.05 13.21 0.77
N ASP A 143 10.74 13.10 0.63
CA ASP A 143 9.90 13.95 -0.23
C ASP A 143 10.34 13.94 -1.71
N LEU A 144 10.86 12.78 -2.21
CA LEU A 144 11.22 12.62 -3.60
C LEU A 144 9.96 12.38 -4.47
N PRO A 145 9.95 12.86 -5.71
CA PRO A 145 8.82 12.66 -6.61
C PRO A 145 8.49 11.18 -6.80
N THR A 146 7.25 10.82 -6.50
CA THR A 146 6.75 9.44 -6.54
C THR A 146 5.44 9.38 -7.31
N THR A 147 5.20 8.28 -8.01
CA THR A 147 3.95 8.02 -8.71
C THR A 147 3.33 6.71 -8.21
N ILE A 148 2.01 6.69 -8.03
CA ILE A 148 1.28 5.53 -7.50
C ILE A 148 -0.08 5.40 -8.18
N VAL A 149 -0.70 4.22 -8.10
CA VAL A 149 -2.03 3.93 -8.64
C VAL A 149 -3.00 3.69 -7.50
N SER A 150 -4.12 4.41 -7.52
CA SER A 150 -5.32 4.17 -6.72
C SER A 150 -6.28 3.32 -7.53
N ALA A 151 -6.50 2.07 -7.11
CA ALA A 151 -7.33 1.13 -7.84
C ALA A 151 -8.57 0.72 -7.05
N CYS A 152 -9.74 0.89 -7.67
CA CYS A 152 -11.03 0.45 -7.13
C CYS A 152 -11.99 0.14 -8.29
N LYS A 153 -12.88 -0.85 -8.12
CA LYS A 153 -13.93 -1.13 -9.12
C LYS A 153 -14.83 0.08 -9.36
N ASP A 154 -15.13 0.84 -8.31
CA ASP A 154 -15.80 2.13 -8.40
C ASP A 154 -14.76 3.24 -8.61
N LEU A 155 -14.78 3.82 -9.82
CA LEU A 155 -13.85 4.88 -10.20
C LEU A 155 -13.98 6.11 -9.28
N SER A 156 -15.18 6.45 -8.83
CA SER A 156 -15.39 7.62 -7.97
C SER A 156 -14.70 7.49 -6.62
N VAL A 157 -14.63 6.27 -6.08
CA VAL A 157 -13.88 5.96 -4.86
C VAL A 157 -12.38 6.03 -5.10
N ALA A 158 -11.91 5.52 -6.24
CA ALA A 158 -10.49 5.64 -6.62
C ALA A 158 -10.06 7.10 -6.79
N GLU A 159 -10.91 7.94 -7.39
CA GLU A 159 -10.70 9.38 -7.58
C GLU A 159 -10.68 10.13 -6.23
N LYS A 160 -11.56 9.78 -5.29
CA LYS A 160 -11.54 10.36 -3.94
C LYS A 160 -10.22 10.07 -3.22
N VAL A 161 -9.70 8.86 -3.32
CA VAL A 161 -8.38 8.50 -2.78
C VAL A 161 -7.26 9.20 -3.54
N GLN A 162 -7.38 9.34 -4.87
CA GLN A 162 -6.45 10.13 -5.67
C GLN A 162 -6.34 11.58 -5.16
N GLU A 163 -7.45 12.26 -4.89
CA GLU A 163 -7.46 13.63 -4.36
C GLU A 163 -6.77 13.74 -2.99
N ILE A 164 -7.03 12.77 -2.09
CA ILE A 164 -6.46 12.78 -0.74
C ILE A 164 -4.95 12.54 -0.76
N PHE A 165 -4.47 11.62 -1.60
CA PHE A 165 -3.07 11.21 -1.62
C PHE A 165 -2.19 12.04 -2.58
N SER A 166 -2.80 12.76 -3.55
CA SER A 166 -2.04 13.60 -4.48
C SER A 166 -1.53 14.86 -3.80
N ASN A 167 -0.25 15.16 -4.00
CA ASN A 167 0.40 16.35 -3.49
C ASN A 167 1.57 16.78 -4.39
N LYS A 168 2.43 17.69 -3.93
CA LYS A 168 3.56 18.22 -4.72
C LYS A 168 4.60 17.17 -5.09
N VAL A 169 4.71 16.10 -4.32
CA VAL A 169 5.72 15.04 -4.49
C VAL A 169 5.12 13.67 -4.84
N MET A 170 3.83 13.47 -4.60
CA MET A 170 3.14 12.22 -4.96
C MET A 170 2.05 12.49 -6.00
N ARG A 171 2.17 11.87 -7.16
CA ARG A 171 1.15 11.86 -8.20
C ARG A 171 0.41 10.53 -8.21
N VAL A 172 -0.91 10.58 -8.01
CA VAL A 172 -1.77 9.39 -8.00
C VAL A 172 -2.53 9.29 -9.32
N TYR A 173 -2.53 8.11 -9.93
CA TYR A 173 -3.35 7.74 -11.08
C TYR A 173 -4.45 6.80 -10.64
N THR A 174 -5.57 6.77 -11.36
CA THR A 174 -6.69 5.86 -11.07
C THR A 174 -6.71 4.65 -11.99
N ASN A 175 -7.25 3.54 -11.50
CA ASN A 175 -7.48 2.32 -12.28
C ASN A 175 -8.73 1.59 -11.74
N THR A 176 -9.52 0.98 -12.61
CA THR A 176 -10.68 0.16 -12.20
C THR A 176 -10.37 -1.33 -12.06
N ASP A 177 -9.22 -1.77 -12.52
CA ASP A 177 -8.73 -3.16 -12.40
C ASP A 177 -7.94 -3.36 -11.10
N ILE A 178 -8.64 -3.30 -9.95
CA ILE A 178 -8.02 -3.47 -8.64
C ILE A 178 -7.24 -4.78 -8.53
N LYS A 179 -7.83 -5.90 -9.01
CA LYS A 179 -7.19 -7.21 -8.97
C LYS A 179 -5.89 -7.25 -9.78
N GLY A 180 -5.86 -6.67 -10.97
CA GLY A 180 -4.65 -6.58 -11.80
C GLY A 180 -3.56 -5.77 -11.13
N VAL A 181 -3.90 -4.64 -10.52
CA VAL A 181 -2.96 -3.80 -9.76
C VAL A 181 -2.36 -4.56 -8.57
N GLU A 182 -3.16 -5.28 -7.81
CA GLU A 182 -2.69 -6.10 -6.67
C GLU A 182 -1.81 -7.27 -7.12
N LEU A 183 -2.19 -7.98 -8.20
CA LEU A 183 -1.39 -9.08 -8.75
C LEU A 183 0.00 -8.61 -9.21
N CYS A 184 0.08 -7.45 -9.85
CA CYS A 184 1.34 -6.84 -10.23
C CYS A 184 2.25 -6.67 -9.00
N GLY A 185 1.76 -6.00 -7.96
CA GLY A 185 2.50 -5.74 -6.73
C GLY A 185 2.91 -7.02 -5.97
N ALA A 186 2.04 -8.05 -5.95
CA ALA A 186 2.31 -9.31 -5.27
C ALA A 186 3.38 -10.16 -5.98
N LEU A 187 3.34 -10.20 -7.32
CA LEU A 187 4.17 -11.12 -8.11
C LEU A 187 5.51 -10.53 -8.54
N LYS A 188 5.67 -9.21 -8.58
CA LYS A 188 6.93 -8.56 -9.01
C LYS A 188 8.15 -9.03 -8.20
N ASN A 189 7.99 -9.30 -6.90
CA ASN A 189 9.08 -9.68 -6.04
C ASN A 189 9.75 -11.00 -6.47
N ILE A 190 9.04 -11.89 -7.14
CA ILE A 190 9.58 -13.13 -7.72
C ILE A 190 10.61 -12.78 -8.80
N ILE A 191 10.28 -11.82 -9.66
CA ILE A 191 11.16 -11.38 -10.74
C ILE A 191 12.35 -10.59 -10.18
N ALA A 192 12.09 -9.70 -9.20
CA ALA A 192 13.14 -8.96 -8.50
C ALA A 192 14.17 -9.90 -7.84
N LEU A 193 13.69 -10.96 -7.17
CA LEU A 193 14.55 -11.99 -6.58
C LEU A 193 15.39 -12.71 -7.67
N ALA A 194 14.75 -13.13 -8.77
CA ALA A 194 15.45 -13.77 -9.89
C ALA A 194 16.52 -12.86 -10.49
N CYS A 195 16.23 -11.57 -10.71
CA CYS A 195 17.19 -10.58 -11.19
C CYS A 195 18.33 -10.38 -10.19
N GLY A 196 18.05 -10.36 -8.88
CA GLY A 196 19.07 -10.31 -7.84
C GLY A 196 20.01 -11.52 -7.87
N CYS A 197 19.46 -12.73 -8.03
CA CYS A 197 20.25 -13.95 -8.21
C CYS A 197 21.14 -13.89 -9.46
N LEU A 198 20.61 -13.44 -10.60
CA LEU A 198 21.38 -13.27 -11.83
C LEU A 198 22.54 -12.27 -11.64
N THR A 199 22.30 -11.16 -10.95
CA THR A 199 23.34 -10.18 -10.61
C THR A 199 24.41 -10.80 -9.71
N GLY A 200 24.02 -11.54 -8.68
CA GLY A 200 24.95 -12.22 -7.76
C GLY A 200 25.81 -13.29 -8.43
N LEU A 201 25.30 -13.91 -9.50
CA LEU A 201 26.02 -14.86 -10.35
C LEU A 201 26.92 -14.19 -11.40
N GLY A 202 26.97 -12.86 -11.45
CA GLY A 202 27.81 -12.11 -12.40
C GLY A 202 27.23 -11.96 -13.80
N TYR A 203 25.95 -12.27 -14.01
CA TYR A 203 25.30 -12.03 -15.30
C TYR A 203 25.05 -10.53 -15.55
N GLY A 204 25.17 -10.12 -16.81
CA GLY A 204 25.00 -8.73 -17.23
C GLY A 204 23.54 -8.31 -17.46
N ASP A 205 23.38 -7.07 -17.98
CA ASP A 205 22.05 -6.45 -18.14
C ASP A 205 21.18 -7.11 -19.20
N ASN A 206 21.77 -7.73 -20.24
CA ASN A 206 21.01 -8.44 -21.28
C ASN A 206 20.17 -9.58 -20.71
N ILE A 207 20.72 -10.37 -19.78
CA ILE A 207 19.99 -11.49 -19.18
C ILE A 207 18.94 -10.98 -18.17
N LYS A 208 19.24 -9.89 -17.44
CA LYS A 208 18.25 -9.24 -16.56
C LYS A 208 17.07 -8.70 -17.36
N ALA A 209 17.32 -8.00 -18.47
CA ALA A 209 16.27 -7.50 -19.36
C ALA A 209 15.40 -8.65 -19.91
N ALA A 210 16.03 -9.78 -20.29
CA ALA A 210 15.31 -10.97 -20.73
C ALA A 210 14.44 -11.57 -19.61
N ALA A 211 14.98 -11.66 -18.38
CA ALA A 211 14.25 -12.15 -17.21
C ALA A 211 13.05 -11.27 -16.85
N ILE A 212 13.23 -9.94 -16.86
CA ILE A 212 12.14 -8.97 -16.63
C ILE A 212 11.05 -9.11 -17.70
N THR A 213 11.43 -9.12 -18.97
CA THR A 213 10.48 -9.23 -20.09
C THR A 213 9.68 -10.53 -20.04
N ARG A 214 10.33 -11.65 -19.78
CA ARG A 214 9.68 -12.96 -19.65
C ARG A 214 8.80 -13.01 -18.41
N GLY A 215 9.31 -12.53 -17.26
CA GLY A 215 8.56 -12.50 -16.01
C GLY A 215 7.28 -11.65 -16.12
N LEU A 216 7.37 -10.47 -16.71
CA LEU A 216 6.20 -9.61 -16.94
C LEU A 216 5.17 -10.29 -17.86
N SER A 217 5.64 -11.00 -18.90
CA SER A 217 4.75 -11.77 -19.78
C SER A 217 4.01 -12.90 -19.04
N GLU A 218 4.68 -13.56 -18.08
CA GLU A 218 4.06 -14.61 -17.25
C GLU A 218 3.02 -14.00 -16.28
N ILE A 219 3.35 -12.89 -15.61
CA ILE A 219 2.42 -12.17 -14.72
C ILE A 219 1.18 -11.74 -15.51
N ARG A 220 1.37 -11.16 -16.71
CA ARG A 220 0.27 -10.74 -17.59
C ARG A 220 -0.60 -11.92 -17.98
N ARG A 221 -0.02 -13.09 -18.36
CA ARG A 221 -0.77 -14.29 -18.71
C ARG A 221 -1.65 -14.78 -17.57
N LEU A 222 -1.07 -14.84 -16.36
CA LEU A 222 -1.82 -15.20 -15.14
C LEU A 222 -2.96 -14.22 -14.89
N GLY A 223 -2.68 -12.92 -14.92
CA GLY A 223 -3.69 -11.90 -14.70
C GLY A 223 -4.85 -11.96 -15.70
N LEU A 224 -4.55 -12.16 -16.99
CA LEU A 224 -5.60 -12.36 -18.02
C LEU A 224 -6.47 -13.59 -17.74
N ALA A 225 -5.86 -14.69 -17.29
CA ALA A 225 -6.59 -15.89 -16.89
C ALA A 225 -7.47 -15.66 -15.64
N MET A 226 -7.12 -14.68 -14.80
CA MET A 226 -7.88 -14.25 -13.62
C MET A 226 -8.89 -13.13 -13.93
N GLY A 227 -9.04 -12.73 -15.20
CA GLY A 227 -10.00 -11.71 -15.65
C GLY A 227 -9.54 -10.27 -15.54
N CYS A 228 -8.23 -10.02 -15.33
CA CYS A 228 -7.65 -8.69 -15.27
C CYS A 228 -7.46 -8.06 -16.66
N LEU A 229 -7.33 -6.73 -16.71
CA LEU A 229 -7.13 -5.98 -17.94
C LEU A 229 -5.67 -6.01 -18.39
N PRO A 230 -5.39 -6.25 -19.70
CA PRO A 230 -4.02 -6.34 -20.22
C PRO A 230 -3.21 -5.05 -20.05
N GLU A 231 -3.86 -3.90 -20.07
CA GLU A 231 -3.23 -2.57 -19.94
C GLU A 231 -2.63 -2.35 -18.56
N THR A 232 -3.22 -2.93 -17.50
CA THR A 232 -2.76 -2.81 -16.11
C THR A 232 -1.31 -3.27 -15.96
N PHE A 233 -0.93 -4.35 -16.65
CA PHE A 233 0.40 -4.95 -16.56
C PHE A 233 1.49 -4.14 -17.27
N SER A 234 1.11 -3.26 -18.18
CA SER A 234 2.01 -2.34 -18.88
C SER A 234 2.08 -0.95 -18.20
N GLY A 235 1.29 -0.74 -17.17
CA GLY A 235 1.20 0.51 -16.41
C GLY A 235 2.18 0.61 -15.24
N LEU A 236 1.96 1.64 -14.40
CA LEU A 236 2.79 1.92 -13.23
C LEU A 236 2.85 0.78 -12.21
N ALA A 237 1.71 0.14 -11.93
CA ALA A 237 1.66 -0.96 -10.97
C ALA A 237 2.31 -2.25 -11.49
N GLY A 238 2.39 -2.42 -12.82
CA GLY A 238 3.02 -3.56 -13.48
C GLY A 238 4.48 -3.27 -13.83
N MET A 239 4.73 -2.85 -15.07
CA MET A 239 6.07 -2.56 -15.58
C MET A 239 6.79 -1.46 -14.76
N GLY A 240 6.08 -0.47 -14.24
CA GLY A 240 6.67 0.65 -13.51
C GLY A 240 7.18 0.28 -12.13
N ASP A 241 6.59 -0.72 -11.47
CA ASP A 241 6.97 -1.18 -10.13
C ASP A 241 7.98 -2.37 -10.19
N LEU A 242 8.30 -2.87 -11.37
CA LEU A 242 9.24 -3.97 -11.60
C LEU A 242 10.64 -3.45 -11.89
#